data_4e57eb917b571fd77f68bfde74135491
#
_entry.id   4e57eb917b571fd77f68bfde74135491
#
_cell.length_a   1.000
_cell.length_b   1.000
_cell.length_c   1.000
_cell.angle_alpha   90.00
_cell.angle_beta   90.00
_cell.angle_gamma   90.00
#
_symmetry.space_group_name_H-M   'P 1'
#
loop_
_entity.id
_entity.type
_entity.pdbx_description
1 polymer ?
#
loop_
_entity_poly.entity_id
_entity_poly.type
_entity_poly.pdbx_seq_one_letter_code
_entity_poly.pdbx_strand_id
1 'polypeptide(L)'
;MSERKLQAWLEAGVIDPDTAGRIRAWEAERSRPLALWAVVGIGALAIGLGVISVVAANWQEVPGVVRLAVHLALLIALAGFIAWRGEGLEHDHPWGLEAALFVLAMLGMAFFGHIGQVYQTSSPLWQPLAVWLLLFAPLLLLRGQGWLTAALLFVVLAYCVWDYAGGLEPQPLDTRDPDSILVARIVLITAAPLLLAPLAAWMRGRSTREAFWKRLEQLALAYAVGGASLVVIAGGLDRFEGGILGLGAQGERAGLALAAGGAIAWARRGRSGEATGAVMAGAGLACIIAYLFSGSQTGGGMVFMALWIGIAAAALYAGWRGVFQLAVAAVALRLIVLSFELASDLLTSGFGLILAGLMILGIAFVAVRISRAFAPPKEVTP
;
A
#
# COMPACT_ATOMS: atom_id res chain seq x y z
N MET A 1 24.10 -14.01 -13.32
CA MET A 1 23.90 -13.69 -14.79
C MET A 1 23.81 -15.00 -15.55
N SER A 2 23.16 -15.13 -16.75
CA SER A 2 23.13 -16.42 -17.44
C SER A 2 24.38 -16.59 -18.29
N GLU A 3 25.00 -17.78 -18.29
CA GLU A 3 26.17 -18.16 -19.09
C GLU A 3 25.96 -17.85 -20.60
N ARG A 4 24.72 -18.02 -21.08
CA ARG A 4 24.35 -17.68 -22.47
C ARG A 4 24.57 -16.20 -22.80
N LYS A 5 24.32 -15.29 -21.86
CA LYS A 5 24.55 -13.85 -22.09
C LYS A 5 26.05 -13.51 -22.09
N LEU A 6 26.82 -14.18 -21.24
CA LEU A 6 28.25 -14.00 -21.17
C LEU A 6 28.93 -14.48 -22.47
N GLN A 7 28.51 -15.66 -22.99
CA GLN A 7 28.96 -16.17 -24.27
C GLN A 7 28.58 -15.26 -25.43
N ALA A 8 27.34 -14.76 -25.48
CA ALA A 8 26.91 -13.85 -26.54
C ALA A 8 27.72 -12.53 -26.53
N TRP A 9 28.17 -12.04 -25.37
CA TRP A 9 29.03 -10.85 -25.27
C TRP A 9 30.46 -11.12 -25.70
N LEU A 10 30.98 -12.33 -25.43
CA LEU A 10 32.28 -12.78 -25.94
C LEU A 10 32.27 -12.92 -27.48
N GLU A 11 31.25 -13.56 -28.04
CA GLU A 11 31.06 -13.73 -29.47
C GLU A 11 30.85 -12.41 -30.22
N ALA A 12 30.16 -11.44 -29.57
CA ALA A 12 29.96 -10.11 -30.10
C ALA A 12 31.19 -9.17 -29.92
N GLY A 13 32.28 -9.64 -29.27
CA GLY A 13 33.48 -8.84 -29.00
C GLY A 13 33.26 -7.68 -28.02
N VAL A 14 32.17 -7.70 -27.25
CA VAL A 14 31.85 -6.66 -26.25
C VAL A 14 32.75 -6.77 -25.01
N ILE A 15 33.19 -7.98 -24.68
CA ILE A 15 34.12 -8.28 -23.59
C ILE A 15 35.22 -9.20 -24.07
N ASP A 16 36.41 -9.08 -23.49
CA ASP A 16 37.53 -9.97 -23.72
C ASP A 16 37.44 -11.24 -22.84
N PRO A 17 38.18 -12.31 -23.19
CA PRO A 17 38.19 -13.56 -22.43
C PRO A 17 38.61 -13.41 -20.96
N ASP A 18 39.53 -12.49 -20.66
CA ASP A 18 40.01 -12.23 -19.32
C ASP A 18 38.94 -11.55 -18.47
N THR A 19 38.22 -10.60 -19.04
CA THR A 19 37.08 -9.94 -18.38
C THR A 19 35.95 -10.95 -18.14
N ALA A 20 35.67 -11.85 -19.10
CA ALA A 20 34.69 -12.91 -18.91
C ALA A 20 35.10 -13.87 -17.78
N GLY A 21 36.39 -14.20 -17.67
CA GLY A 21 36.97 -14.99 -16.60
C GLY A 21 36.76 -14.32 -15.22
N ARG A 22 37.06 -13.03 -15.12
CA ARG A 22 36.87 -12.24 -13.88
C ARG A 22 35.41 -12.17 -13.48
N ILE A 23 34.49 -12.00 -14.43
CA ILE A 23 33.06 -11.98 -14.16
C ILE A 23 32.59 -13.34 -13.62
N ARG A 24 33.05 -14.46 -14.22
CA ARG A 24 32.74 -15.81 -13.72
C ARG A 24 33.27 -16.05 -12.31
N ALA A 25 34.51 -15.69 -12.03
CA ALA A 25 35.10 -15.81 -10.70
C ALA A 25 34.31 -14.99 -9.67
N TRP A 26 33.96 -13.77 -10.00
CA TRP A 26 33.17 -12.88 -9.14
C TRP A 26 31.76 -13.40 -8.89
N GLU A 27 31.08 -13.94 -9.92
CA GLU A 27 29.76 -14.58 -9.77
C GLU A 27 29.83 -15.87 -8.96
N ALA A 28 30.86 -16.70 -9.16
CA ALA A 28 31.05 -17.95 -8.42
C ALA A 28 31.25 -17.69 -6.92
N GLU A 29 32.04 -16.66 -6.58
CA GLU A 29 32.29 -16.26 -5.20
C GLU A 29 31.05 -15.68 -4.50
N ARG A 30 30.12 -15.07 -5.30
CA ARG A 30 28.86 -14.51 -4.81
C ARG A 30 27.62 -15.34 -5.14
N SER A 31 27.78 -16.47 -5.82
CA SER A 31 26.68 -17.37 -6.09
C SER A 31 26.13 -17.93 -4.78
N ARG A 32 25.02 -17.40 -4.32
CA ARG A 32 24.29 -18.01 -3.20
C ARG A 32 23.77 -19.35 -3.69
N PRO A 33 24.01 -20.45 -2.96
CA PRO A 33 23.50 -21.75 -3.34
C PRO A 33 21.97 -21.77 -3.17
N LEU A 34 21.26 -21.28 -4.19
CA LEU A 34 19.78 -21.16 -4.17
C LEU A 34 19.11 -22.48 -3.83
N ALA A 35 19.67 -23.60 -4.32
CA ALA A 35 19.18 -24.94 -3.98
C ALA A 35 19.29 -25.23 -2.48
N LEU A 36 20.40 -24.88 -1.84
CA LEU A 36 20.58 -25.05 -0.40
C LEU A 36 19.59 -24.19 0.38
N TRP A 37 19.45 -22.92 0.01
CA TRP A 37 18.48 -22.02 0.66
C TRP A 37 17.03 -22.45 0.44
N ALA A 38 16.71 -23.01 -0.74
CA ALA A 38 15.39 -23.59 -0.99
C ALA A 38 15.13 -24.80 -0.07
N VAL A 39 16.10 -25.70 0.04
CA VAL A 39 15.99 -26.90 0.93
C VAL A 39 15.87 -26.46 2.40
N VAL A 40 16.71 -25.52 2.85
CA VAL A 40 16.64 -24.97 4.21
C VAL A 40 15.30 -24.29 4.46
N GLY A 41 14.81 -23.51 3.48
CA GLY A 41 13.50 -22.85 3.57
C GLY A 41 12.34 -23.84 3.66
N ILE A 42 12.35 -24.89 2.84
CA ILE A 42 11.34 -25.97 2.89
C ILE A 42 11.43 -26.73 4.22
N GLY A 43 12.63 -27.04 4.69
CA GLY A 43 12.84 -27.70 5.98
C GLY A 43 12.34 -26.84 7.16
N ALA A 44 12.66 -25.56 7.17
CA ALA A 44 12.18 -24.63 8.19
C ALA A 44 10.64 -24.48 8.16
N LEU A 45 10.05 -24.42 6.97
CA LEU A 45 8.60 -24.36 6.79
C LEU A 45 7.93 -25.67 7.29
N ALA A 46 8.49 -26.84 6.97
CA ALA A 46 7.96 -28.12 7.44
C ALA A 46 8.04 -28.25 8.97
N ILE A 47 9.16 -27.83 9.58
CA ILE A 47 9.30 -27.79 11.04
C ILE A 47 8.29 -26.82 11.66
N GLY A 48 8.15 -25.60 11.09
CA GLY A 48 7.18 -24.61 11.55
C GLY A 48 5.74 -25.12 11.51
N LEU A 49 5.35 -25.73 10.39
CA LEU A 49 4.03 -26.36 10.26
C LEU A 49 3.83 -27.53 11.22
N GLY A 50 4.87 -28.36 11.43
CA GLY A 50 4.85 -29.43 12.40
C GLY A 50 4.62 -28.93 13.83
N VAL A 51 5.34 -27.90 14.24
CA VAL A 51 5.15 -27.25 15.57
C VAL A 51 3.74 -26.70 15.71
N ILE A 52 3.25 -25.98 14.68
CA ILE A 52 1.88 -25.44 14.66
C ILE A 52 0.86 -26.57 14.77
N SER A 53 1.04 -27.68 14.05
CA SER A 53 0.14 -28.84 14.11
C SER A 53 0.10 -29.49 15.50
N VAL A 54 1.24 -29.66 16.14
CA VAL A 54 1.32 -30.23 17.50
C VAL A 54 0.64 -29.31 18.51
N VAL A 55 0.88 -28.00 18.42
CA VAL A 55 0.26 -27.01 19.29
C VAL A 55 -1.25 -26.98 19.04
N ALA A 56 -1.70 -26.98 17.79
CA ALA A 56 -3.11 -26.95 17.44
C ALA A 56 -3.86 -28.21 17.90
N ALA A 57 -3.25 -29.40 17.78
CA ALA A 57 -3.84 -30.65 18.21
C ALA A 57 -4.09 -30.71 19.73
N ASN A 58 -3.21 -30.08 20.52
CA ASN A 58 -3.31 -30.09 21.99
C ASN A 58 -3.89 -28.77 22.55
N TRP A 59 -4.37 -27.88 21.68
CA TRP A 59 -4.78 -26.53 22.04
C TRP A 59 -5.90 -26.50 23.10
N GLN A 60 -6.83 -27.42 23.00
CA GLN A 60 -7.98 -27.49 23.90
C GLN A 60 -7.60 -27.96 25.32
N GLU A 61 -6.53 -28.74 25.46
CA GLU A 61 -6.08 -29.31 26.73
C GLU A 61 -5.29 -28.28 27.58
N VAL A 62 -4.68 -27.27 26.92
CA VAL A 62 -3.89 -26.24 27.62
C VAL A 62 -4.82 -25.20 28.24
N PRO A 63 -4.77 -24.93 29.55
CA PRO A 63 -5.57 -23.89 30.19
C PRO A 63 -5.34 -22.53 29.55
N GLY A 64 -6.42 -21.74 29.33
CA GLY A 64 -6.37 -20.44 28.67
C GLY A 64 -5.36 -19.47 29.30
N VAL A 65 -5.27 -19.45 30.63
CA VAL A 65 -4.31 -18.61 31.36
C VAL A 65 -2.86 -18.99 31.04
N VAL A 66 -2.56 -20.31 30.92
CA VAL A 66 -1.22 -20.78 30.55
C VAL A 66 -0.85 -20.34 29.14
N ARG A 67 -1.81 -20.45 28.19
CA ARG A 67 -1.62 -19.98 26.82
C ARG A 67 -1.30 -18.49 26.77
N LEU A 68 -2.05 -17.66 27.53
CA LEU A 68 -1.81 -16.22 27.61
C LEU A 68 -0.48 -15.89 28.26
N ALA A 69 -0.10 -16.62 29.33
CA ALA A 69 1.19 -16.44 30.01
C ALA A 69 2.38 -16.73 29.08
N VAL A 70 2.33 -17.83 28.32
CA VAL A 70 3.36 -18.18 27.33
C VAL A 70 3.43 -17.10 26.23
N HIS A 71 2.29 -16.64 25.72
CA HIS A 71 2.25 -15.60 24.69
C HIS A 71 2.84 -14.28 25.20
N LEU A 72 2.48 -13.89 26.43
CA LEU A 72 3.03 -12.69 27.07
C LEU A 72 4.55 -12.82 27.31
N ALA A 73 5.01 -14.00 27.72
CA ALA A 73 6.45 -14.28 27.89
C ALA A 73 7.22 -14.12 26.58
N LEU A 74 6.65 -14.58 25.45
CA LEU A 74 7.24 -14.40 24.12
C LEU A 74 7.29 -12.91 23.73
N LEU A 75 6.24 -12.15 23.99
CA LEU A 75 6.22 -10.70 23.75
C LEU A 75 7.31 -10.00 24.56
N ILE A 76 7.41 -10.31 25.87
CA ILE A 76 8.42 -9.71 26.77
C ILE A 76 9.83 -10.11 26.31
N ALA A 77 10.05 -11.38 25.97
CA ALA A 77 11.35 -11.85 25.50
C ALA A 77 11.79 -11.14 24.21
N LEU A 78 10.87 -11.02 23.22
CA LEU A 78 11.18 -10.35 21.97
C LEU A 78 11.36 -8.84 22.16
N ALA A 79 10.53 -8.20 23.00
CA ALA A 79 10.70 -6.79 23.33
C ALA A 79 12.03 -6.54 24.05
N GLY A 80 12.39 -7.40 25.01
CA GLY A 80 13.67 -7.36 25.71
C GLY A 80 14.86 -7.55 24.75
N PHE A 81 14.76 -8.50 23.79
CA PHE A 81 15.77 -8.68 22.77
C PHE A 81 15.95 -7.42 21.90
N ILE A 82 14.85 -6.79 21.46
CA ILE A 82 14.89 -5.56 20.68
C ILE A 82 15.47 -4.41 21.52
N ALA A 83 15.12 -4.31 22.81
CA ALA A 83 15.66 -3.30 23.69
C ALA A 83 17.19 -3.46 23.89
N TRP A 84 17.66 -4.70 24.02
CA TRP A 84 19.07 -5.02 24.25
C TRP A 84 19.91 -4.91 22.99
N ARG A 85 19.44 -5.44 21.84
CA ARG A 85 20.22 -5.56 20.61
C ARG A 85 19.80 -4.59 19.52
N GLY A 86 18.71 -3.83 19.71
CA GLY A 86 18.11 -3.02 18.66
C GLY A 86 19.04 -1.98 18.06
N GLU A 87 19.88 -1.33 18.84
CA GLU A 87 20.85 -0.33 18.33
C GLU A 87 21.92 -0.97 17.44
N GLY A 88 22.44 -2.13 17.83
CA GLY A 88 23.38 -2.89 16.98
C GLY A 88 22.71 -3.40 15.71
N LEU A 89 21.49 -3.92 15.81
CA LEU A 89 20.72 -4.37 14.65
C LEU A 89 20.39 -3.24 13.68
N GLU A 90 20.08 -2.05 14.19
CA GLU A 90 19.81 -0.87 13.37
C GLU A 90 21.00 -0.49 12.50
N HIS A 91 22.19 -0.62 13.03
CA HIS A 91 23.43 -0.29 12.33
C HIS A 91 23.91 -1.41 11.40
N ASP A 92 23.98 -2.65 11.91
CA ASP A 92 24.60 -3.78 11.20
C ASP A 92 23.61 -4.52 10.30
N HIS A 93 22.36 -4.64 10.73
CA HIS A 93 21.32 -5.43 10.07
C HIS A 93 19.94 -4.77 10.17
N PRO A 94 19.68 -3.64 9.51
CA PRO A 94 18.42 -2.91 9.62
C PRO A 94 17.19 -3.76 9.25
N TRP A 95 17.35 -4.73 8.33
CA TRP A 95 16.30 -5.70 8.01
C TRP A 95 15.98 -6.65 9.16
N GLY A 96 16.97 -6.99 9.98
CA GLY A 96 16.76 -7.81 11.18
C GLY A 96 15.92 -7.07 12.22
N LEU A 97 16.19 -5.79 12.44
CA LEU A 97 15.38 -4.96 13.31
C LEU A 97 13.96 -4.76 12.78
N GLU A 98 13.81 -4.51 11.48
CA GLU A 98 12.51 -4.37 10.82
C GLU A 98 11.66 -5.64 11.00
N ALA A 99 12.24 -6.82 10.76
CA ALA A 99 11.55 -8.09 10.95
C ALA A 99 11.17 -8.34 12.42
N ALA A 100 12.07 -8.04 13.35
CA ALA A 100 11.81 -8.22 14.77
C ALA A 100 10.68 -7.30 15.28
N LEU A 101 10.68 -6.04 14.85
CA LEU A 101 9.61 -5.09 15.17
C LEU A 101 8.27 -5.52 14.57
N PHE A 102 8.27 -5.98 13.32
CA PHE A 102 7.07 -6.49 12.67
C PHE A 102 6.50 -7.71 13.41
N VAL A 103 7.36 -8.68 13.75
CA VAL A 103 6.94 -9.88 14.49
C VAL A 103 6.43 -9.51 15.87
N LEU A 104 7.09 -8.61 16.60
CA LEU A 104 6.64 -8.13 17.90
C LEU A 104 5.25 -7.49 17.82
N ALA A 105 5.05 -6.64 16.84
CA ALA A 105 3.78 -5.93 16.64
C ALA A 105 2.65 -6.90 16.21
N MET A 106 2.95 -7.88 15.35
CA MET A 106 1.99 -8.93 14.96
C MET A 106 1.65 -9.88 16.12
N LEU A 107 2.63 -10.26 16.94
CA LEU A 107 2.38 -11.01 18.18
C LEU A 107 1.50 -10.20 19.13
N GLY A 108 1.75 -8.90 19.28
CA GLY A 108 0.88 -8.02 20.08
C GLY A 108 -0.57 -8.03 19.57
N MET A 109 -0.79 -7.99 18.27
CA MET A 109 -2.13 -8.07 17.69
C MET A 109 -2.78 -9.44 17.95
N ALA A 110 -2.04 -10.52 17.73
CA ALA A 110 -2.49 -11.88 18.02
C ALA A 110 -2.82 -12.08 19.51
N PHE A 111 -2.13 -11.39 20.41
CA PHE A 111 -2.40 -11.44 21.84
C PHE A 111 -3.79 -10.89 22.20
N PHE A 112 -4.24 -9.79 21.59
CA PHE A 112 -5.60 -9.29 21.78
C PHE A 112 -6.66 -10.28 21.27
N GLY A 113 -6.44 -10.89 20.10
CA GLY A 113 -7.31 -11.97 19.60
C GLY A 113 -7.35 -13.18 20.57
N HIS A 114 -6.21 -13.51 21.17
CA HIS A 114 -6.09 -14.59 22.12
C HIS A 114 -6.84 -14.30 23.45
N ILE A 115 -6.77 -13.05 23.95
CA ILE A 115 -7.59 -12.61 25.09
C ILE A 115 -9.07 -12.80 24.79
N GLY A 116 -9.53 -12.34 23.61
CA GLY A 116 -10.90 -12.51 23.18
C GLY A 116 -11.36 -13.97 23.14
N GLN A 117 -10.50 -14.88 22.67
CA GLN A 117 -10.80 -16.31 22.67
C GLN A 117 -10.86 -16.93 24.07
N VAL A 118 -9.92 -16.57 24.95
CA VAL A 118 -9.86 -17.15 26.31
C VAL A 118 -11.01 -16.68 27.18
N TYR A 119 -11.36 -15.38 27.10
CA TYR A 119 -12.40 -14.78 27.94
C TYR A 119 -13.75 -14.67 27.23
N GLN A 120 -13.87 -15.17 25.98
CA GLN A 120 -15.10 -15.12 25.19
C GLN A 120 -15.68 -13.69 25.09
N THR A 121 -14.79 -12.69 25.02
CA THR A 121 -15.20 -11.30 24.89
C THR A 121 -15.51 -10.95 23.46
N SER A 122 -16.63 -10.25 23.22
CA SER A 122 -16.96 -9.66 21.93
C SER A 122 -16.91 -8.14 22.04
N SER A 123 -16.14 -7.51 21.19
CA SER A 123 -16.08 -6.05 21.09
C SER A 123 -15.87 -5.63 19.63
N PRO A 124 -16.30 -4.42 19.23
CA PRO A 124 -15.95 -3.88 17.94
C PRO A 124 -14.42 -3.89 17.77
N LEU A 125 -13.95 -4.20 16.56
CA LEU A 125 -12.50 -4.39 16.31
C LEU A 125 -11.68 -3.12 16.53
N TRP A 126 -12.28 -1.95 16.39
CA TRP A 126 -11.56 -0.69 16.66
C TRP A 126 -11.01 -0.59 18.09
N GLN A 127 -11.69 -1.22 19.08
CA GLN A 127 -11.25 -1.14 20.49
C GLN A 127 -9.90 -1.81 20.72
N PRO A 128 -9.71 -3.13 20.42
CA PRO A 128 -8.40 -3.76 20.56
C PRO A 128 -7.36 -3.13 19.64
N LEU A 129 -7.75 -2.67 18.42
CA LEU A 129 -6.82 -1.99 17.51
C LEU A 129 -6.37 -0.63 18.01
N ALA A 130 -7.26 0.14 18.68
CA ALA A 130 -6.88 1.41 19.29
C ALA A 130 -5.89 1.20 20.45
N VAL A 131 -6.11 0.19 21.30
CA VAL A 131 -5.15 -0.18 22.35
C VAL A 131 -3.82 -0.64 21.75
N TRP A 132 -3.87 -1.44 20.68
CA TRP A 132 -2.68 -1.86 19.96
C TRP A 132 -1.91 -0.65 19.39
N LEU A 133 -2.61 0.30 18.75
CA LEU A 133 -2.00 1.54 18.24
C LEU A 133 -1.35 2.34 19.37
N LEU A 134 -2.00 2.46 20.51
CA LEU A 134 -1.43 3.17 21.67
C LEU A 134 -0.12 2.53 22.15
N LEU A 135 -0.03 1.20 22.15
CA LEU A 135 1.14 0.46 22.64
C LEU A 135 2.26 0.34 21.61
N PHE A 136 1.91 0.03 20.35
CA PHE A 136 2.90 -0.32 19.32
C PHE A 136 3.21 0.81 18.33
N ALA A 137 2.27 1.75 18.06
CA ALA A 137 2.53 2.83 17.13
C ALA A 137 3.71 3.72 17.54
N PRO A 138 3.89 4.11 18.83
CA PRO A 138 5.07 4.85 19.25
C PRO A 138 6.37 4.10 18.95
N LEU A 139 6.41 2.79 19.22
CA LEU A 139 7.58 1.95 18.95
C LEU A 139 7.89 1.89 17.45
N LEU A 140 6.87 1.66 16.61
CA LEU A 140 7.04 1.63 15.16
C LEU A 140 7.44 2.98 14.59
N LEU A 141 6.87 4.08 15.10
CA LEU A 141 7.25 5.44 14.70
C LEU A 141 8.68 5.81 15.13
N LEU A 142 9.17 5.28 16.25
CA LEU A 142 10.50 5.58 16.77
C LEU A 142 11.59 4.66 16.23
N ARG A 143 11.28 3.40 15.89
CA ARG A 143 12.26 2.37 15.52
C ARG A 143 12.01 1.72 14.16
N GLY A 144 10.85 1.91 13.53
CA GLY A 144 10.55 1.33 12.21
C GLY A 144 11.54 1.78 11.16
N GLN A 145 12.01 0.85 10.32
CA GLN A 145 13.08 1.08 9.35
C GLN A 145 12.58 1.10 7.91
N GLY A 146 11.52 0.38 7.58
CA GLY A 146 11.17 0.16 6.20
C GLY A 146 9.70 -0.07 5.91
N TRP A 147 9.48 -0.99 4.97
CA TRP A 147 8.17 -1.21 4.37
C TRP A 147 7.20 -1.96 5.27
N LEU A 148 7.68 -3.00 6.00
CA LEU A 148 6.81 -3.87 6.79
C LEU A 148 6.18 -3.12 7.97
N THR A 149 6.99 -2.40 8.74
CA THR A 149 6.52 -1.63 9.90
C THR A 149 5.67 -0.44 9.48
N ALA A 150 6.01 0.25 8.37
CA ALA A 150 5.21 1.33 7.82
C ALA A 150 3.84 0.83 7.32
N ALA A 151 3.81 -0.28 6.59
CA ALA A 151 2.58 -0.88 6.08
C ALA A 151 1.68 -1.36 7.23
N LEU A 152 2.25 -2.05 8.22
CA LEU A 152 1.49 -2.52 9.38
C LEU A 152 0.85 -1.36 10.13
N LEU A 153 1.63 -0.33 10.45
CA LEU A 153 1.12 0.86 11.14
C LEU A 153 -0.01 1.53 10.36
N PHE A 154 0.19 1.71 9.03
CA PHE A 154 -0.79 2.37 8.18
C PHE A 154 -2.08 1.56 8.08
N VAL A 155 -2.00 0.26 7.81
CA VAL A 155 -3.17 -0.61 7.66
C VAL A 155 -3.97 -0.69 8.95
N VAL A 156 -3.29 -0.86 10.08
CA VAL A 156 -3.98 -0.93 11.38
C VAL A 156 -4.66 0.39 11.71
N LEU A 157 -4.00 1.53 11.47
CA LEU A 157 -4.61 2.84 11.69
C LEU A 157 -5.83 3.05 10.77
N ALA A 158 -5.69 2.79 9.48
CA ALA A 158 -6.77 2.96 8.51
C ALA A 158 -7.97 2.07 8.86
N TYR A 159 -7.72 0.80 9.18
CA TYR A 159 -8.78 -0.14 9.53
C TYR A 159 -9.45 0.22 10.87
N CYS A 160 -8.67 0.59 11.89
CA CYS A 160 -9.19 1.05 13.18
C CYS A 160 -10.15 2.23 13.01
N VAL A 161 -9.75 3.21 12.19
CA VAL A 161 -10.59 4.39 11.92
C VAL A 161 -11.83 4.02 11.11
N TRP A 162 -11.72 3.12 10.14
CA TRP A 162 -12.85 2.62 9.35
C TRP A 162 -13.88 1.90 10.23
N ASP A 163 -13.43 1.01 11.08
CA ASP A 163 -14.31 0.23 11.97
C ASP A 163 -14.97 1.15 13.01
N TYR A 164 -14.21 2.09 13.59
CA TYR A 164 -14.75 3.10 14.49
C TYR A 164 -15.79 3.99 13.81
N ALA A 165 -15.47 4.53 12.63
CA ALA A 165 -16.40 5.36 11.87
C ALA A 165 -17.65 4.58 11.43
N GLY A 166 -17.51 3.30 11.09
CA GLY A 166 -18.63 2.40 10.80
C GLY A 166 -19.57 2.22 11.97
N GLY A 167 -19.03 2.18 13.19
CA GLY A 167 -19.82 2.06 14.44
C GLY A 167 -20.49 3.36 14.91
N LEU A 168 -20.21 4.51 14.28
CA LEU A 168 -20.89 5.78 14.56
C LEU A 168 -22.28 5.78 13.88
N GLU A 169 -23.22 4.99 14.39
CA GLU A 169 -24.60 5.04 13.94
C GLU A 169 -25.44 5.98 14.81
N PRO A 170 -26.43 6.71 14.24
CA PRO A 170 -27.37 7.50 15.01
C PRO A 170 -28.14 6.54 15.92
N GLN A 171 -28.00 6.69 17.22
CA GLN A 171 -28.82 5.93 18.17
C GLN A 171 -30.18 6.61 18.32
N PRO A 172 -31.29 5.84 18.58
CA PRO A 172 -32.62 6.41 18.70
C PRO A 172 -32.77 7.49 19.79
N LEU A 173 -31.82 7.50 20.76
CA LEU A 173 -31.76 8.48 21.86
C LEU A 173 -30.69 9.56 21.65
N ASP A 174 -30.02 9.57 20.50
CA ASP A 174 -28.96 10.54 20.23
C ASP A 174 -29.61 11.86 19.79
N THR A 175 -29.34 12.91 20.55
CA THR A 175 -29.79 14.29 20.24
C THR A 175 -28.91 14.96 19.18
N ARG A 176 -27.91 14.24 18.67
CA ARG A 176 -27.01 14.75 17.61
C ARG A 176 -27.73 14.75 16.28
N ASP A 177 -27.50 15.83 15.54
CA ASP A 177 -27.95 15.92 14.17
C ASP A 177 -27.32 14.78 13.32
N PRO A 178 -28.12 14.00 12.55
CA PRO A 178 -27.61 12.97 11.66
C PRO A 178 -26.52 13.45 10.72
N ASP A 179 -26.59 14.70 10.27
CA ASP A 179 -25.60 15.30 9.39
C ASP A 179 -24.25 15.47 10.09
N SER A 180 -24.22 15.80 11.38
CA SER A 180 -22.98 15.93 12.15
C SER A 180 -22.26 14.60 12.32
N ILE A 181 -22.99 13.49 12.45
CA ILE A 181 -22.41 12.14 12.54
C ILE A 181 -21.83 11.74 11.18
N LEU A 182 -22.52 12.05 10.10
CA LEU A 182 -22.03 11.78 8.75
C LEU A 182 -20.74 12.55 8.47
N VAL A 183 -20.69 13.83 8.80
CA VAL A 183 -19.48 14.66 8.69
C VAL A 183 -18.32 14.04 9.49
N ALA A 184 -18.57 13.65 10.75
CA ALA A 184 -17.56 13.02 11.58
C ALA A 184 -17.00 11.73 10.95
N ARG A 185 -17.87 10.89 10.38
CA ARG A 185 -17.48 9.66 9.66
C ARG A 185 -16.56 9.97 8.48
N ILE A 186 -16.94 10.92 7.64
CA ILE A 186 -16.19 11.30 6.45
C ILE A 186 -14.82 11.86 6.82
N VAL A 187 -14.81 12.80 7.78
CA VAL A 187 -13.56 13.41 8.28
C VAL A 187 -12.63 12.36 8.85
N LEU A 188 -13.12 11.44 9.71
CA LEU A 188 -12.30 10.40 10.28
C LEU A 188 -11.69 9.48 9.23
N ILE A 189 -12.52 8.92 8.33
CA ILE A 189 -12.07 7.99 7.28
C ILE A 189 -11.08 8.66 6.33
N THR A 190 -11.25 9.94 6.05
CA THR A 190 -10.42 10.67 5.12
C THR A 190 -9.19 11.27 5.80
N ALA A 191 -9.39 12.03 6.88
CA ALA A 191 -8.31 12.81 7.49
C ALA A 191 -7.27 11.95 8.19
N ALA A 192 -7.66 10.91 8.94
CA ALA A 192 -6.70 10.16 9.74
C ALA A 192 -5.60 9.48 8.88
N PRO A 193 -5.92 8.77 7.78
CA PRO A 193 -4.89 8.25 6.89
C PRO A 193 -4.19 9.33 6.05
N LEU A 194 -4.90 10.37 5.60
CA LEU A 194 -4.31 11.43 4.77
C LEU A 194 -3.33 12.30 5.54
N LEU A 195 -3.57 12.59 6.81
CA LEU A 195 -2.68 13.41 7.65
C LEU A 195 -1.31 12.75 7.89
N LEU A 196 -1.21 11.43 7.71
CA LEU A 196 0.09 10.75 7.73
C LEU A 196 1.00 11.19 6.59
N ALA A 197 0.48 11.59 5.43
CA ALA A 197 1.29 12.01 4.29
C ALA A 197 2.09 13.30 4.56
N PRO A 198 1.50 14.43 4.98
CA PRO A 198 2.25 15.63 5.31
C PRO A 198 3.17 15.43 6.52
N LEU A 199 2.75 14.65 7.54
CA LEU A 199 3.62 14.29 8.66
C LEU A 199 4.84 13.51 8.18
N ALA A 200 4.65 12.49 7.37
CA ALA A 200 5.73 11.69 6.82
C ALA A 200 6.65 12.53 5.91
N ALA A 201 6.08 13.39 5.06
CA ALA A 201 6.83 14.31 4.22
C ALA A 201 7.72 15.25 5.05
N TRP A 202 7.19 15.77 6.15
CA TRP A 202 7.93 16.64 7.07
C TRP A 202 9.03 15.89 7.82
N MET A 203 8.76 14.67 8.27
CA MET A 203 9.72 13.84 9.01
C MET A 203 10.86 13.29 8.11
N ARG A 204 10.61 13.10 6.80
CA ARG A 204 11.67 12.64 5.87
C ARG A 204 12.90 13.53 5.85
N GLY A 205 12.72 14.85 5.95
CA GLY A 205 13.84 15.81 5.95
C GLY A 205 14.53 15.95 7.30
N ARG A 206 14.01 15.32 8.36
CA ARG A 206 14.48 15.49 9.75
C ARG A 206 14.94 14.21 10.42
N SER A 207 14.57 13.05 9.86
CA SER A 207 14.87 11.74 10.43
C SER A 207 15.96 11.03 9.63
N THR A 208 16.82 10.30 10.31
CA THR A 208 17.79 9.38 9.69
C THR A 208 17.11 8.19 9.00
N ARG A 209 15.85 7.91 9.34
CA ARG A 209 15.05 6.81 8.80
C ARG A 209 14.17 7.25 7.63
N GLU A 210 14.79 7.87 6.63
CA GLU A 210 14.09 8.38 5.45
C GLU A 210 13.26 7.31 4.74
N ALA A 211 13.76 6.08 4.68
CA ALA A 211 13.06 4.97 4.03
C ALA A 211 11.69 4.69 4.65
N PHE A 212 11.58 4.61 5.98
CA PHE A 212 10.32 4.40 6.68
C PHE A 212 9.30 5.52 6.38
N TRP A 213 9.70 6.77 6.54
CA TRP A 213 8.82 7.92 6.31
C TRP A 213 8.39 8.06 4.85
N LYS A 214 9.31 7.74 3.92
CA LYS A 214 8.98 7.65 2.49
C LYS A 214 7.88 6.62 2.23
N ARG A 215 7.92 5.45 2.88
CA ARG A 215 6.91 4.40 2.71
C ARG A 215 5.57 4.81 3.30
N LEU A 216 5.58 5.44 4.45
CA LEU A 216 4.35 5.93 5.08
C LEU A 216 3.67 7.01 4.23
N GLU A 217 4.45 7.94 3.66
CA GLU A 217 3.96 8.94 2.70
C GLU A 217 3.35 8.29 1.45
N GLN A 218 4.04 7.28 0.89
CA GLN A 218 3.57 6.55 -0.28
C GLN A 218 2.26 5.79 -0.02
N LEU A 219 2.10 5.18 1.16
CA LEU A 219 0.87 4.48 1.54
C LEU A 219 -0.31 5.44 1.69
N ALA A 220 -0.11 6.58 2.33
CA ALA A 220 -1.15 7.59 2.46
C ALA A 220 -1.55 8.17 1.08
N LEU A 221 -0.59 8.38 0.18
CA LEU A 221 -0.85 8.80 -1.19
C LEU A 221 -1.63 7.72 -1.97
N ALA A 222 -1.22 6.45 -1.83
CA ALA A 222 -1.90 5.32 -2.46
C ALA A 222 -3.35 5.17 -1.94
N TYR A 223 -3.58 5.42 -0.65
CA TYR A 223 -4.91 5.45 -0.05
C TYR A 223 -5.78 6.55 -0.66
N ALA A 224 -5.24 7.76 -0.82
CA ALA A 224 -5.96 8.89 -1.42
C ALA A 224 -6.33 8.61 -2.89
N VAL A 225 -5.35 8.17 -3.69
CA VAL A 225 -5.55 7.87 -5.12
C VAL A 225 -6.46 6.66 -5.30
N GLY A 226 -6.28 5.61 -4.51
CA GLY A 226 -7.13 4.41 -4.52
C GLY A 226 -8.57 4.75 -4.13
N GLY A 227 -8.76 5.50 -3.04
CA GLY A 227 -10.06 5.96 -2.59
C GLY A 227 -10.77 6.84 -3.63
N ALA A 228 -10.06 7.80 -4.21
CA ALA A 228 -10.59 8.65 -5.28
C ALA A 228 -10.96 7.81 -6.52
N SER A 229 -10.12 6.86 -6.91
CA SER A 229 -10.40 5.97 -8.04
C SER A 229 -11.67 5.13 -7.81
N LEU A 230 -11.86 4.62 -6.58
CA LEU A 230 -13.08 3.87 -6.21
C LEU A 230 -14.32 4.77 -6.23
N VAL A 231 -14.22 6.00 -5.70
CA VAL A 231 -15.32 6.99 -5.75
C VAL A 231 -15.69 7.31 -7.20
N VAL A 232 -14.71 7.52 -8.08
CA VAL A 232 -14.94 7.79 -9.50
C VAL A 232 -15.62 6.62 -10.20
N ILE A 233 -15.19 5.38 -9.92
CA ILE A 233 -15.81 4.17 -10.49
C ILE A 233 -17.24 4.03 -9.96
N ALA A 234 -17.46 4.16 -8.66
CA ALA A 234 -18.80 4.07 -8.05
C ALA A 234 -19.75 5.15 -8.61
N GLY A 235 -19.26 6.39 -8.78
CA GLY A 235 -20.03 7.47 -9.38
C GLY A 235 -20.42 7.20 -10.84
N GLY A 236 -19.56 6.49 -11.59
CA GLY A 236 -19.89 6.08 -12.95
C GLY A 236 -20.97 5.00 -13.03
N LEU A 237 -21.09 4.13 -11.99
CA LEU A 237 -22.04 3.04 -11.94
C LEU A 237 -23.43 3.47 -11.44
N ASP A 238 -23.45 4.43 -10.50
CA ASP A 238 -24.70 4.86 -9.88
C ASP A 238 -24.69 6.37 -9.60
N ARG A 239 -25.89 6.94 -9.41
CA ARG A 239 -26.07 8.34 -9.08
C ARG A 239 -25.87 8.54 -7.57
N PHE A 240 -25.04 9.52 -7.22
CA PHE A 240 -24.81 9.86 -5.82
C PHE A 240 -25.96 10.69 -5.25
N GLU A 241 -26.84 10.08 -4.49
CA GLU A 241 -28.05 10.72 -3.96
C GLU A 241 -27.92 11.24 -2.53
N GLY A 242 -26.70 11.44 -2.04
CA GLY A 242 -26.46 11.97 -0.69
C GLY A 242 -25.62 11.06 0.20
N GLY A 243 -25.67 11.28 1.50
CA GLY A 243 -24.90 10.52 2.46
C GLY A 243 -23.38 10.62 2.24
N ILE A 244 -22.67 9.53 2.45
CA ILE A 244 -21.19 9.43 2.35
C ILE A 244 -20.67 9.68 0.91
N LEU A 245 -21.52 9.64 -0.09
CA LEU A 245 -21.21 9.92 -1.49
C LEU A 245 -21.78 11.26 -1.98
N GLY A 246 -22.55 11.98 -1.15
CA GLY A 246 -23.13 13.30 -1.47
C GLY A 246 -22.08 14.38 -1.72
N LEU A 247 -22.53 15.52 -2.26
CA LEU A 247 -21.65 16.64 -2.63
C LEU A 247 -20.85 17.17 -1.44
N GLY A 248 -21.47 17.30 -0.26
CA GLY A 248 -20.80 17.75 0.96
C GLY A 248 -19.62 16.85 1.31
N ALA A 249 -19.85 15.51 1.28
CA ALA A 249 -18.81 14.51 1.53
C ALA A 249 -17.64 14.61 0.53
N GLN A 250 -17.92 14.81 -0.76
CA GLN A 250 -16.87 14.98 -1.76
C GLN A 250 -16.13 16.31 -1.57
N GLY A 251 -16.82 17.37 -1.18
CA GLY A 251 -16.23 18.68 -0.83
C GLY A 251 -15.26 18.58 0.34
N GLU A 252 -15.62 17.88 1.40
CA GLU A 252 -14.75 17.65 2.56
C GLU A 252 -13.50 16.83 2.20
N ARG A 253 -13.66 15.75 1.44
CA ARG A 253 -12.54 14.95 0.94
C ARG A 253 -11.58 15.78 0.11
N ALA A 254 -12.13 16.60 -0.80
CA ALA A 254 -11.33 17.50 -1.61
C ALA A 254 -10.61 18.55 -0.77
N GLY A 255 -11.28 19.17 0.19
CA GLY A 255 -10.69 20.16 1.09
C GLY A 255 -9.53 19.56 1.91
N LEU A 256 -9.73 18.37 2.48
CA LEU A 256 -8.68 17.66 3.22
C LEU A 256 -7.51 17.27 2.32
N ALA A 257 -7.79 16.77 1.10
CA ALA A 257 -6.75 16.38 0.15
C ALA A 257 -5.96 17.59 -0.38
N LEU A 258 -6.63 18.73 -0.63
CA LEU A 258 -5.98 19.98 -1.00
C LEU A 258 -5.09 20.50 0.13
N ALA A 259 -5.58 20.50 1.36
CA ALA A 259 -4.81 20.92 2.53
C ALA A 259 -3.59 20.00 2.75
N ALA A 260 -3.77 18.68 2.68
CA ALA A 260 -2.68 17.72 2.77
C ALA A 260 -1.66 17.88 1.63
N GLY A 261 -2.13 18.05 0.39
CA GLY A 261 -1.28 18.29 -0.77
C GLY A 261 -0.46 19.58 -0.67
N GLY A 262 -1.08 20.67 -0.22
CA GLY A 262 -0.38 21.92 0.07
C GLY A 262 0.66 21.79 1.17
N ALA A 263 0.33 21.10 2.26
CA ALA A 263 1.26 20.84 3.36
C ALA A 263 2.45 19.97 2.92
N ILE A 264 2.24 18.97 2.06
CA ILE A 264 3.33 18.16 1.49
C ILE A 264 4.25 19.01 0.61
N ALA A 265 3.68 19.81 -0.29
CA ALA A 265 4.45 20.68 -1.18
C ALA A 265 5.26 21.72 -0.40
N TRP A 266 4.71 22.22 0.70
CA TRP A 266 5.42 23.13 1.62
C TRP A 266 6.52 22.42 2.42
N ALA A 267 6.25 21.22 2.95
CA ALA A 267 7.19 20.45 3.76
C ALA A 267 8.37 19.89 2.93
N ARG A 268 8.11 19.55 1.66
CA ARG A 268 9.10 19.00 0.72
C ARG A 268 9.20 19.89 -0.51
N ARG A 269 10.06 20.88 -0.44
CA ARG A 269 10.32 21.77 -1.59
C ARG A 269 11.00 21.00 -2.73
N GLY A 270 10.62 21.33 -3.97
CA GLY A 270 11.17 20.75 -5.19
C GLY A 270 10.20 19.76 -5.87
N ARG A 271 10.60 19.33 -7.08
CA ARG A 271 9.75 18.59 -8.04
C ARG A 271 9.01 17.40 -7.42
N SER A 272 9.69 16.63 -6.57
CA SER A 272 9.08 15.44 -5.96
C SER A 272 7.99 15.78 -4.93
N GLY A 273 8.18 16.82 -4.11
CA GLY A 273 7.17 17.27 -3.15
C GLY A 273 5.98 17.93 -3.83
N GLU A 274 6.26 18.78 -4.83
CA GLU A 274 5.22 19.42 -5.65
C GLU A 274 4.37 18.39 -6.39
N ALA A 275 5.00 17.39 -7.01
CA ALA A 275 4.30 16.30 -7.68
C ALA A 275 3.45 15.47 -6.70
N THR A 276 3.97 15.14 -5.51
CA THR A 276 3.20 14.42 -4.48
C THR A 276 1.99 15.25 -4.04
N GLY A 277 2.20 16.55 -3.77
CA GLY A 277 1.12 17.47 -3.41
C GLY A 277 0.06 17.61 -4.51
N ALA A 278 0.50 17.70 -5.77
CA ALA A 278 -0.40 17.78 -6.92
C ALA A 278 -1.22 16.50 -7.11
N VAL A 279 -0.62 15.31 -6.93
CA VAL A 279 -1.34 14.03 -7.00
C VAL A 279 -2.36 13.93 -5.87
N MET A 280 -2.00 14.33 -4.65
CA MET A 280 -2.92 14.32 -3.51
C MET A 280 -4.11 15.27 -3.77
N ALA A 281 -3.84 16.51 -4.20
CA ALA A 281 -4.87 17.50 -4.53
C ALA A 281 -5.76 17.02 -5.69
N GLY A 282 -5.16 16.46 -6.74
CA GLY A 282 -5.86 15.91 -7.90
C GLY A 282 -6.79 14.74 -7.54
N ALA A 283 -6.39 13.89 -6.60
CA ALA A 283 -7.24 12.82 -6.08
C ALA A 283 -8.50 13.40 -5.39
N GLY A 284 -8.35 14.43 -4.57
CA GLY A 284 -9.48 15.10 -3.95
C GLY A 284 -10.42 15.78 -4.96
N LEU A 285 -9.86 16.51 -5.93
CA LEU A 285 -10.65 17.16 -6.99
C LEU A 285 -11.41 16.15 -7.85
N ALA A 286 -10.80 14.98 -8.14
CA ALA A 286 -11.46 13.93 -8.89
C ALA A 286 -12.74 13.43 -8.20
N CYS A 287 -12.81 13.45 -6.86
CA CYS A 287 -14.01 13.09 -6.11
C CYS A 287 -15.17 14.07 -6.36
N ILE A 288 -14.89 15.39 -6.40
CA ILE A 288 -15.91 16.40 -6.73
C ILE A 288 -16.38 16.25 -8.18
N ILE A 289 -15.43 16.08 -9.11
CA ILE A 289 -15.74 15.94 -10.53
C ILE A 289 -16.56 14.66 -10.76
N ALA A 290 -16.24 13.57 -10.05
CA ALA A 290 -17.00 12.33 -10.11
C ALA A 290 -18.47 12.52 -9.70
N TYR A 291 -18.74 13.35 -8.70
CA TYR A 291 -20.11 13.70 -8.31
C TYR A 291 -20.88 14.37 -9.46
N LEU A 292 -20.24 15.31 -10.19
CA LEU A 292 -20.87 16.00 -11.32
C LEU A 292 -21.22 15.06 -12.49
N PHE A 293 -20.50 13.97 -12.64
CA PHE A 293 -20.71 12.95 -13.67
C PHE A 293 -21.33 11.65 -13.12
N SER A 294 -21.88 11.68 -11.91
CA SER A 294 -22.50 10.50 -11.30
C SER A 294 -23.70 10.00 -12.12
N GLY A 295 -23.81 8.69 -12.21
CA GLY A 295 -24.78 8.01 -13.07
C GLY A 295 -24.39 7.95 -14.55
N SER A 296 -23.15 8.33 -14.91
CA SER A 296 -22.64 8.25 -16.27
C SER A 296 -21.38 7.40 -16.32
N GLN A 297 -21.47 6.17 -16.86
CA GLN A 297 -20.30 5.30 -17.01
C GLN A 297 -19.18 5.93 -17.84
N THR A 298 -19.57 6.61 -18.93
CA THR A 298 -18.61 7.32 -19.81
C THR A 298 -17.98 8.50 -19.07
N GLY A 299 -18.79 9.29 -18.34
CA GLY A 299 -18.33 10.41 -17.53
C GLY A 299 -17.37 9.96 -16.43
N GLY A 300 -17.73 8.95 -15.66
CA GLY A 300 -16.85 8.32 -14.65
C GLY A 300 -15.56 7.79 -15.28
N GLY A 301 -15.65 7.13 -16.44
CA GLY A 301 -14.48 6.66 -17.19
C GLY A 301 -13.53 7.78 -17.60
N MET A 302 -14.06 8.92 -18.08
CA MET A 302 -13.26 10.10 -18.45
C MET A 302 -12.58 10.72 -17.22
N VAL A 303 -13.29 10.86 -16.10
CA VAL A 303 -12.71 11.38 -14.85
C VAL A 303 -11.60 10.48 -14.33
N PHE A 304 -11.80 9.17 -14.35
CA PHE A 304 -10.76 8.20 -13.99
C PHE A 304 -9.51 8.36 -14.86
N MET A 305 -9.69 8.42 -16.18
CA MET A 305 -8.56 8.60 -17.09
C MET A 305 -7.86 9.94 -16.87
N ALA A 306 -8.60 11.04 -16.68
CA ALA A 306 -8.03 12.34 -16.40
C ALA A 306 -7.19 12.34 -15.10
N LEU A 307 -7.66 11.70 -14.02
CA LEU A 307 -6.91 11.53 -12.79
C LEU A 307 -5.58 10.79 -13.04
N TRP A 308 -5.63 9.64 -13.73
CA TRP A 308 -4.43 8.84 -13.94
C TRP A 308 -3.47 9.43 -14.98
N ILE A 309 -3.97 10.19 -15.97
CA ILE A 309 -3.13 11.00 -16.87
C ILE A 309 -2.44 12.13 -16.07
N GLY A 310 -3.15 12.79 -15.16
CA GLY A 310 -2.55 13.78 -14.25
C GLY A 310 -1.45 13.15 -13.37
N ILE A 311 -1.67 11.94 -12.84
CA ILE A 311 -0.65 11.18 -12.09
C ILE A 311 0.54 10.84 -12.99
N ALA A 312 0.32 10.45 -14.25
CA ALA A 312 1.39 10.19 -15.21
C ALA A 312 2.23 11.46 -15.48
N ALA A 313 1.58 12.60 -15.66
CA ALA A 313 2.25 13.90 -15.84
C ALA A 313 3.08 14.30 -14.60
N ALA A 314 2.53 14.15 -13.40
CA ALA A 314 3.25 14.39 -12.15
C ALA A 314 4.44 13.43 -11.99
N ALA A 315 4.28 12.16 -12.37
CA ALA A 315 5.34 11.16 -12.33
C ALA A 315 6.47 11.47 -13.32
N LEU A 316 6.16 11.95 -14.53
CA LEU A 316 7.16 12.45 -15.49
C LEU A 316 7.92 13.65 -14.94
N TYR A 317 7.19 14.62 -14.37
CA TYR A 317 7.78 15.82 -13.78
C TYR A 317 8.75 15.50 -12.63
N ALA A 318 8.40 14.52 -11.81
CA ALA A 318 9.20 14.08 -10.66
C ALA A 318 10.24 12.98 -10.98
N GLY A 319 10.24 12.43 -12.20
CA GLY A 319 11.14 11.35 -12.59
C GLY A 319 10.73 9.95 -12.07
N TRP A 320 9.49 9.74 -11.65
CA TRP A 320 9.02 8.47 -11.04
C TRP A 320 8.63 7.43 -12.09
N ARG A 321 9.61 6.68 -12.58
CA ARG A 321 9.42 5.68 -13.62
C ARG A 321 8.31 4.66 -13.30
N GLY A 322 8.32 4.08 -12.09
CA GLY A 322 7.35 3.05 -11.71
C GLY A 322 5.92 3.58 -11.63
N VAL A 323 5.74 4.79 -11.07
CA VAL A 323 4.42 5.45 -10.99
C VAL A 323 3.91 5.81 -12.37
N PHE A 324 4.76 6.30 -13.26
CA PHE A 324 4.41 6.56 -14.65
C PHE A 324 3.92 5.30 -15.38
N GLN A 325 4.65 4.18 -15.24
CA GLN A 325 4.27 2.91 -15.84
C GLN A 325 2.94 2.39 -15.27
N LEU A 326 2.73 2.50 -13.97
CA LEU A 326 1.46 2.14 -13.31
C LEU A 326 0.31 3.00 -13.84
N ALA A 327 0.52 4.31 -13.99
CA ALA A 327 -0.51 5.21 -14.50
C ALA A 327 -0.89 4.89 -15.95
N VAL A 328 0.10 4.62 -16.82
CA VAL A 328 -0.16 4.18 -18.20
C VAL A 328 -0.96 2.87 -18.21
N ALA A 329 -0.59 1.91 -17.34
CA ALA A 329 -1.32 0.64 -17.24
C ALA A 329 -2.77 0.84 -16.74
N ALA A 330 -2.99 1.73 -15.76
CA ALA A 330 -4.33 2.03 -15.24
C ALA A 330 -5.23 2.67 -16.32
N VAL A 331 -4.69 3.62 -17.09
CA VAL A 331 -5.42 4.22 -18.24
C VAL A 331 -5.73 3.18 -19.28
N ALA A 332 -4.76 2.33 -19.65
CA ALA A 332 -4.95 1.27 -20.64
C ALA A 332 -6.04 0.28 -20.19
N LEU A 333 -5.98 -0.16 -18.92
CA LEU A 333 -6.99 -1.05 -18.35
C LEU A 333 -8.38 -0.41 -18.38
N ARG A 334 -8.51 0.87 -17.99
CA ARG A 334 -9.80 1.57 -18.04
C ARG A 334 -10.32 1.73 -19.46
N LEU A 335 -9.46 2.00 -20.44
CA LEU A 335 -9.85 2.03 -21.85
C LEU A 335 -10.41 0.68 -22.31
N ILE A 336 -9.78 -0.42 -21.91
CA ILE A 336 -10.28 -1.77 -22.22
C ILE A 336 -11.67 -1.96 -21.59
N VAL A 337 -11.84 -1.66 -20.30
CA VAL A 337 -13.12 -1.80 -19.60
C VAL A 337 -14.20 -0.93 -20.26
N LEU A 338 -13.89 0.35 -20.50
CA LEU A 338 -14.82 1.28 -21.14
C LEU A 338 -15.23 0.81 -22.56
N SER A 339 -14.33 0.20 -23.29
CA SER A 339 -14.63 -0.35 -24.61
C SER A 339 -15.64 -1.50 -24.54
N PHE A 340 -15.58 -2.35 -23.51
CA PHE A 340 -16.57 -3.39 -23.27
C PHE A 340 -17.90 -2.80 -22.78
N GLU A 341 -17.86 -1.79 -21.92
CA GLU A 341 -19.06 -1.10 -21.43
C GLU A 341 -19.86 -0.47 -22.60
N LEU A 342 -19.14 0.13 -23.57
CA LEU A 342 -19.78 0.80 -24.74
C LEU A 342 -20.16 -0.14 -25.87
N ALA A 343 -19.55 -1.30 -25.98
CA ALA A 343 -19.70 -2.23 -27.08
C ALA A 343 -20.14 -3.62 -26.59
N SER A 344 -20.99 -3.68 -25.58
CA SER A 344 -21.50 -4.94 -25.00
C SER A 344 -22.13 -5.86 -26.04
N ASP A 345 -22.87 -5.31 -27.01
CA ASP A 345 -23.55 -6.06 -28.06
C ASP A 345 -22.56 -6.73 -29.03
N LEU A 346 -21.36 -6.18 -29.22
CA LEU A 346 -20.33 -6.80 -30.05
C LEU A 346 -19.82 -8.13 -29.46
N LEU A 347 -19.87 -8.28 -28.14
CA LEU A 347 -19.40 -9.50 -27.47
C LEU A 347 -20.30 -10.72 -27.69
N THR A 348 -21.52 -10.51 -28.18
CA THR A 348 -22.47 -11.60 -28.48
C THR A 348 -22.21 -12.28 -29.82
N SER A 349 -21.32 -11.72 -30.65
CA SER A 349 -20.97 -12.25 -31.96
C SER A 349 -19.51 -12.72 -32.05
N GLY A 350 -19.24 -13.77 -32.78
CA GLY A 350 -17.86 -14.25 -33.00
C GLY A 350 -16.95 -13.20 -33.64
N PHE A 351 -17.47 -12.39 -34.57
CA PHE A 351 -16.73 -11.29 -35.18
C PHE A 351 -16.43 -10.18 -34.17
N GLY A 352 -17.37 -9.85 -33.30
CA GLY A 352 -17.18 -8.87 -32.26
C GLY A 352 -16.12 -9.29 -31.23
N LEU A 353 -16.03 -10.57 -30.89
CA LEU A 353 -14.97 -11.12 -30.03
C LEU A 353 -13.59 -10.97 -30.66
N ILE A 354 -13.45 -11.20 -31.98
CA ILE A 354 -12.18 -10.99 -32.71
C ILE A 354 -11.80 -9.50 -32.66
N LEU A 355 -12.74 -8.61 -32.95
CA LEU A 355 -12.50 -7.18 -32.93
C LEU A 355 -12.11 -6.67 -31.51
N ALA A 356 -12.79 -7.15 -30.48
CA ALA A 356 -12.46 -6.85 -29.10
C ALA A 356 -11.03 -7.33 -28.72
N GLY A 357 -10.65 -8.54 -29.15
CA GLY A 357 -9.30 -9.06 -28.98
C GLY A 357 -8.22 -8.21 -29.65
N LEU A 358 -8.44 -7.80 -30.89
CA LEU A 358 -7.54 -6.91 -31.63
C LEU A 358 -7.42 -5.54 -30.97
N MET A 359 -8.51 -5.00 -30.44
CA MET A 359 -8.53 -3.72 -29.72
C MET A 359 -7.73 -3.81 -28.42
N ILE A 360 -7.91 -4.88 -27.62
CA ILE A 360 -7.11 -5.11 -26.39
C ILE A 360 -5.61 -5.15 -26.74
N LEU A 361 -5.24 -5.91 -27.77
CA LEU A 361 -3.85 -6.00 -28.23
C LEU A 361 -3.32 -4.64 -28.69
N GLY A 362 -4.12 -3.86 -29.40
CA GLY A 362 -3.80 -2.50 -29.84
C GLY A 362 -3.54 -1.55 -28.66
N ILE A 363 -4.46 -1.52 -27.70
CA ILE A 363 -4.32 -0.70 -26.48
C ILE A 363 -3.07 -1.12 -25.70
N ALA A 364 -2.85 -2.41 -25.48
CA ALA A 364 -1.69 -2.93 -24.78
C ALA A 364 -0.37 -2.57 -25.51
N PHE A 365 -0.34 -2.71 -26.85
CA PHE A 365 0.81 -2.34 -27.66
C PHE A 365 1.14 -0.84 -27.53
N VAL A 366 0.14 0.03 -27.65
CA VAL A 366 0.29 1.49 -27.51
C VAL A 366 0.77 1.83 -26.10
N ALA A 367 0.18 1.25 -25.05
CA ALA A 367 0.58 1.48 -23.67
C ALA A 367 2.04 1.08 -23.42
N VAL A 368 2.48 -0.08 -23.92
CA VAL A 368 3.88 -0.52 -23.83
C VAL A 368 4.81 0.43 -24.59
N ARG A 369 4.42 0.89 -25.79
CA ARG A 369 5.19 1.82 -26.59
C ARG A 369 5.34 3.17 -25.90
N ILE A 370 4.27 3.75 -25.37
CA ILE A 370 4.29 4.99 -24.57
C ILE A 370 5.18 4.81 -23.34
N SER A 371 5.00 3.71 -22.60
CA SER A 371 5.81 3.41 -21.42
C SER A 371 7.31 3.32 -21.74
N ARG A 372 7.70 2.73 -22.89
CA ARG A 372 9.11 2.65 -23.30
C ARG A 372 9.67 3.98 -23.80
N ALA A 373 8.85 4.76 -24.54
CA ALA A 373 9.30 6.01 -25.16
C ALA A 373 9.46 7.15 -24.14
N PHE A 374 8.54 7.24 -23.17
CA PHE A 374 8.44 8.39 -22.25
C PHE A 374 8.81 8.08 -20.80
N ALA A 375 8.98 6.81 -20.41
CA ALA A 375 9.35 6.50 -19.04
C ALA A 375 10.70 7.14 -18.67
N PRO A 376 10.80 7.80 -17.50
CA PRO A 376 12.06 8.33 -16.99
C PRO A 376 13.17 7.29 -16.97
N PRO A 377 14.44 7.67 -17.12
CA PRO A 377 15.57 6.74 -17.06
C PRO A 377 15.55 5.97 -15.73
N LYS A 378 16.05 4.72 -15.74
CA LYS A 378 16.26 3.97 -14.50
C LYS A 378 17.27 4.74 -13.64
N GLU A 379 16.91 5.04 -12.40
CA GLU A 379 17.91 5.44 -11.41
C GLU A 379 18.94 4.31 -11.30
N VAL A 380 20.17 4.59 -11.67
CA VAL A 380 21.27 3.69 -11.39
C VAL A 380 21.57 3.90 -9.90
N THR A 381 21.04 2.99 -9.07
CA THR A 381 21.45 2.93 -7.66
C THR A 381 22.94 2.61 -7.62
N PRO A 382 23.75 3.45 -7.00
CA PRO A 382 25.18 3.21 -6.87
C PRO A 382 25.50 1.95 -6.07
#